data_cf41588bb912fcf9b8692307e0969cc7
#
_entry.id   cf41588bb912fcf9b8692307e0969cc7
#
_cell.length_a   1.000
_cell.length_b   1.000
_cell.length_c   1.000
_cell.angle_alpha   90.00
_cell.angle_beta   90.00
_cell.angle_gamma   90.00
#
_symmetry.space_group_name_H-M   'P 1'
#
loop_
_entity.id
_entity.type
_entity.pdbx_description
1 polymer ?
#
loop_
_entity_poly.entity_id
_entity_poly.type
_entity_poly.pdbx_seq_one_letter_code
_entity_poly.pdbx_strand_id
1 'polypeptide(L)'
;MSSAAKSAAKRLMVFGGTGFVGSAIVEEAVRRGLAVTCVTRTGTPPGHILAQAWSSNVDWLSGDAMRPETYREAMGTADAVVTSVGVLPLPSLTHEEVVRGNGETNVVPARTAKELGVDRLVVVGASIPPFVPGVAFGVPGLFEAGYAKGKKMALEFARDEFVGEEKKRGAVVLQPGGVSGTRYAGGRALPLWIAMSPVSRMLRAVPVNAIAELAPTPVGNVARAAVAAATEEKYAEGFEVIDNLRLLRAFDE
;
A
#
# COMPACT_ATOMS: atom_id res chain seq x y z
N MET A 1 21.01 37.25 -5.83
CA MET A 1 20.64 36.30 -4.77
C MET A 1 19.29 35.75 -5.13
N SER A 2 19.28 34.57 -5.79
CA SER A 2 18.04 33.90 -6.21
C SER A 2 17.42 33.27 -4.98
N SER A 3 16.28 33.79 -4.53
CA SER A 3 15.40 33.13 -3.58
C SER A 3 14.80 31.92 -4.29
N ALA A 4 15.39 30.73 -4.10
CA ALA A 4 14.74 29.49 -4.43
C ALA A 4 13.51 29.41 -3.52
N ALA A 5 12.34 29.68 -4.05
CA ALA A 5 11.08 29.43 -3.38
C ALA A 5 11.09 27.96 -2.95
N LYS A 6 11.16 27.69 -1.64
CA LYS A 6 11.10 26.36 -1.07
C LYS A 6 9.76 25.78 -1.49
N SER A 7 9.78 24.89 -2.50
CA SER A 7 8.56 24.21 -2.94
C SER A 7 7.88 23.62 -1.70
N ALA A 8 6.59 23.91 -1.52
CA ALA A 8 5.83 23.36 -0.41
C ALA A 8 5.95 21.82 -0.44
N ALA A 9 6.15 21.21 0.73
CA ALA A 9 6.24 19.75 0.82
C ALA A 9 4.97 19.12 0.27
N LYS A 10 5.10 18.11 -0.61
CA LYS A 10 3.94 17.35 -1.10
C LYS A 10 3.20 16.70 0.06
N ARG A 11 1.87 16.75 0.00
CA ARG A 11 0.97 16.23 1.04
C ARG A 11 0.44 14.87 0.64
N LEU A 12 0.74 13.87 1.45
CA LEU A 12 0.35 12.49 1.25
C LEU A 12 -0.69 12.07 2.28
N MET A 13 -1.85 11.57 1.83
CA MET A 13 -2.81 10.94 2.71
C MET A 13 -2.71 9.42 2.61
N VAL A 14 -2.60 8.73 3.76
CA VAL A 14 -2.38 7.28 3.82
C VAL A 14 -3.51 6.60 4.59
N PHE A 15 -4.15 5.63 3.95
CA PHE A 15 -5.08 4.68 4.59
C PHE A 15 -4.38 3.36 4.87
N GLY A 16 -4.55 2.84 6.07
CA GLY A 16 -3.87 1.63 6.51
C GLY A 16 -2.42 1.84 7.01
N GLY A 17 -2.03 3.09 7.31
CA GLY A 17 -0.68 3.45 7.75
C GLY A 17 -0.26 2.90 9.11
N THR A 18 -1.15 2.27 9.88
CA THR A 18 -0.82 1.51 11.08
C THR A 18 -0.57 0.02 10.82
N GLY A 19 -0.78 -0.44 9.58
CA GLY A 19 -0.51 -1.81 9.16
C GLY A 19 0.97 -2.04 8.83
N PHE A 20 1.34 -3.30 8.57
CA PHE A 20 2.71 -3.71 8.30
C PHE A 20 3.36 -2.96 7.12
N VAL A 21 2.69 -2.94 5.97
CA VAL A 21 3.20 -2.24 4.78
C VAL A 21 2.97 -0.73 4.90
N GLY A 22 1.79 -0.33 5.37
CA GLY A 22 1.43 1.07 5.46
C GLY A 22 2.33 1.88 6.40
N SER A 23 2.76 1.31 7.53
CA SER A 23 3.67 2.00 8.44
C SER A 23 5.05 2.25 7.82
N ALA A 24 5.55 1.29 7.04
CA ALA A 24 6.79 1.49 6.29
C ALA A 24 6.66 2.57 5.20
N ILE A 25 5.49 2.67 4.56
CA ILE A 25 5.21 3.74 3.59
C ILE A 25 5.19 5.11 4.29
N VAL A 26 4.52 5.21 5.45
CA VAL A 26 4.47 6.44 6.24
C VAL A 26 5.87 6.86 6.69
N GLU A 27 6.67 5.93 7.23
CA GLU A 27 8.06 6.17 7.63
C GLU A 27 8.91 6.69 6.46
N GLU A 28 8.85 6.03 5.30
CA GLU A 28 9.58 6.44 4.10
C GLU A 28 9.15 7.82 3.59
N ALA A 29 7.85 8.13 3.63
CA ALA A 29 7.31 9.42 3.24
C ALA A 29 7.82 10.55 4.15
N VAL A 30 7.79 10.33 5.47
CA VAL A 30 8.33 11.28 6.45
C VAL A 30 9.84 11.45 6.26
N ARG A 31 10.59 10.36 6.04
CA ARG A 31 12.04 10.41 5.78
C ARG A 31 12.38 11.25 4.54
N ARG A 32 11.50 11.25 3.52
CA ARG A 32 11.65 12.10 2.32
C ARG A 32 11.10 13.52 2.49
N GLY A 33 10.67 13.90 3.68
CA GLY A 33 10.20 15.25 3.99
C GLY A 33 8.81 15.58 3.46
N LEU A 34 7.98 14.56 3.22
CA LEU A 34 6.57 14.77 2.85
C LEU A 34 5.74 15.14 4.08
N ALA A 35 4.71 15.95 3.89
CA ALA A 35 3.68 16.14 4.89
C ALA A 35 2.70 14.95 4.83
N VAL A 36 2.59 14.17 5.91
CA VAL A 36 1.81 12.93 5.91
C VAL A 36 0.62 13.04 6.85
N THR A 37 -0.58 12.83 6.32
CA THR A 37 -1.80 12.59 7.10
C THR A 37 -2.14 11.10 7.02
N CYS A 38 -2.24 10.43 8.16
CA CYS A 38 -2.58 9.02 8.23
C CYS A 38 -3.96 8.84 8.84
N VAL A 39 -4.91 8.30 8.07
CA VAL A 39 -6.27 8.03 8.54
C VAL A 39 -6.30 6.71 9.30
N THR A 40 -6.70 6.77 10.56
CA THR A 40 -6.86 5.62 11.44
C THR A 40 -8.20 5.68 12.16
N ARG A 41 -8.75 4.55 12.54
CA ARG A 41 -10.07 4.50 13.21
C ARG A 41 -10.12 5.23 14.55
N THR A 42 -8.99 5.35 15.22
CA THR A 42 -8.89 5.96 16.55
C THR A 42 -8.22 7.33 16.56
N GLY A 43 -7.62 7.77 15.45
CA GLY A 43 -6.78 8.98 15.42
C GLY A 43 -5.46 8.81 16.18
N THR A 44 -5.15 7.61 16.64
CA THR A 44 -3.95 7.33 17.44
C THR A 44 -3.29 6.05 16.91
N PRO A 45 -2.00 6.07 16.59
CA PRO A 45 -1.29 4.86 16.19
C PRO A 45 -1.01 3.95 17.39
N PRO A 46 -0.77 2.63 17.17
CA PRO A 46 -0.41 1.71 18.22
C PRO A 46 0.96 2.05 18.83
N GLY A 47 1.21 1.62 20.08
CA GLY A 47 2.38 1.98 20.89
C GLY A 47 3.72 1.71 20.21
N HIS A 48 3.86 0.65 19.43
CA HIS A 48 5.10 0.35 18.70
C HIS A 48 5.40 1.36 17.57
N ILE A 49 4.37 2.03 17.02
CA ILE A 49 4.53 3.13 16.06
C ILE A 49 4.78 4.44 16.82
N LEU A 50 4.06 4.70 17.90
CA LEU A 50 4.29 5.88 18.74
C LEU A 50 5.74 5.96 19.28
N ALA A 51 6.38 4.82 19.51
CA ALA A 51 7.77 4.75 19.94
C ALA A 51 8.79 5.11 18.84
N GLN A 52 8.36 5.24 17.58
CA GLN A 52 9.24 5.62 16.48
C GLN A 52 9.34 7.14 16.37
N ALA A 53 10.56 7.65 16.20
CA ALA A 53 10.81 9.09 16.11
C ALA A 53 10.05 9.78 14.97
N TRP A 54 9.85 9.09 13.83
CA TRP A 54 9.10 9.62 12.69
C TRP A 54 7.61 9.82 12.98
N SER A 55 7.03 9.10 13.95
CA SER A 55 5.59 9.13 14.24
C SER A 55 5.09 10.51 14.69
N SER A 56 5.97 11.31 15.32
CA SER A 56 5.65 12.69 15.72
C SER A 56 5.52 13.68 14.56
N ASN A 57 5.98 13.30 13.37
CA ASN A 57 5.90 14.11 12.15
C ASN A 57 4.71 13.70 11.26
N VAL A 58 3.77 12.93 11.78
CA VAL A 58 2.58 12.45 11.09
C VAL A 58 1.33 13.07 11.73
N ASP A 59 0.45 13.58 10.91
CA ASP A 59 -0.88 13.99 11.33
C ASP A 59 -1.80 12.77 11.38
N TRP A 60 -2.13 12.31 12.60
CA TRP A 60 -2.96 11.14 12.85
C TRP A 60 -4.43 11.54 12.92
N LEU A 61 -5.16 11.34 11.82
CA LEU A 61 -6.57 11.70 11.70
C LEU A 61 -7.47 10.52 12.13
N SER A 62 -8.45 10.79 12.99
CA SER A 62 -9.51 9.82 13.28
C SER A 62 -10.49 9.76 12.11
N GLY A 63 -10.67 8.58 11.52
CA GLY A 63 -11.57 8.39 10.40
C GLY A 63 -11.72 6.92 10.01
N ASP A 64 -12.79 6.64 9.28
CA ASP A 64 -13.10 5.32 8.77
C ASP A 64 -13.04 5.35 7.23
N ALA A 65 -12.24 4.48 6.63
CA ALA A 65 -12.11 4.37 5.17
C ALA A 65 -13.47 4.20 4.45
N MET A 66 -14.46 3.61 5.13
CA MET A 66 -15.82 3.42 4.60
C MET A 66 -16.74 4.63 4.80
N ARG A 67 -16.26 5.67 5.48
CA ARG A 67 -17.04 6.86 5.85
C ARG A 67 -16.34 8.13 5.40
N PRO A 68 -16.50 8.53 4.11
CA PRO A 68 -15.81 9.69 3.52
C PRO A 68 -15.97 10.99 4.31
N GLU A 69 -17.10 11.20 4.95
CA GLU A 69 -17.37 12.38 5.78
C GLU A 69 -16.36 12.57 6.91
N THR A 70 -15.66 11.51 7.34
CA THR A 70 -14.68 11.57 8.43
C THR A 70 -13.29 12.06 8.00
N TYR A 71 -13.00 12.11 6.68
CA TYR A 71 -11.69 12.49 6.17
C TYR A 71 -11.73 13.36 4.90
N ARG A 72 -12.92 13.60 4.32
CA ARG A 72 -13.09 14.29 3.03
C ARG A 72 -12.47 15.70 3.03
N GLU A 73 -12.63 16.46 4.09
CA GLU A 73 -12.07 17.80 4.22
C GLU A 73 -10.52 17.77 4.17
N ALA A 74 -9.90 16.92 4.99
CA ALA A 74 -8.46 16.78 5.01
C ALA A 74 -7.91 16.24 3.67
N MET A 75 -8.64 15.31 3.02
CA MET A 75 -8.25 14.75 1.73
C MET A 75 -8.24 15.79 0.60
N GLY A 76 -9.12 16.79 0.65
CA GLY A 76 -9.18 17.87 -0.33
C GLY A 76 -7.89 18.70 -0.43
N THR A 77 -6.98 18.55 0.52
CA THR A 77 -5.68 19.21 0.50
C THR A 77 -4.53 18.29 0.10
N ALA A 78 -4.78 17.01 -0.14
CA ALA A 78 -3.75 16.03 -0.46
C ALA A 78 -3.34 16.12 -1.94
N ASP A 79 -2.03 15.99 -2.20
CA ASP A 79 -1.50 15.88 -3.57
C ASP A 79 -1.54 14.44 -4.07
N ALA A 80 -1.53 13.46 -3.14
CA ALA A 80 -1.64 12.04 -3.45
C ALA A 80 -2.33 11.26 -2.33
N VAL A 81 -2.98 10.16 -2.69
CA VAL A 81 -3.60 9.22 -1.75
C VAL A 81 -2.97 7.84 -1.91
N VAL A 82 -2.60 7.23 -0.79
CA VAL A 82 -2.13 5.84 -0.72
C VAL A 82 -3.12 5.00 0.04
N THR A 83 -3.57 3.90 -0.56
CA THR A 83 -4.41 2.91 0.11
C THR A 83 -3.63 1.60 0.30
N SER A 84 -3.44 1.21 1.56
CA SER A 84 -2.74 -0.01 1.96
C SER A 84 -3.55 -0.85 2.96
N VAL A 85 -4.87 -0.67 2.96
CA VAL A 85 -5.76 -1.45 3.81
C VAL A 85 -5.87 -2.88 3.29
N GLY A 86 -5.81 -3.84 4.20
CA GLY A 86 -5.97 -5.24 3.85
C GLY A 86 -6.15 -6.10 5.09
N VAL A 87 -6.95 -7.15 4.93
CA VAL A 87 -7.17 -8.18 5.93
C VAL A 87 -6.76 -9.53 5.38
N LEU A 88 -6.11 -10.33 6.21
CA LEU A 88 -5.84 -11.72 5.85
C LEU A 88 -7.14 -12.52 5.95
N PRO A 89 -7.39 -13.50 5.07
CA PRO A 89 -8.57 -14.37 5.13
C PRO A 89 -8.40 -15.39 6.26
N LEU A 90 -8.66 -14.93 7.49
CA LEU A 90 -8.63 -15.79 8.67
C LEU A 90 -9.95 -16.59 8.77
N PRO A 91 -9.94 -17.79 9.38
CA PRO A 91 -11.15 -18.60 9.56
C PRO A 91 -12.28 -17.91 10.34
N SER A 92 -11.95 -16.86 11.11
CA SER A 92 -12.92 -16.04 11.85
C SER A 92 -13.64 -15.00 11.01
N LEU A 93 -13.24 -14.80 9.75
CA LEU A 93 -13.83 -13.81 8.85
C LEU A 93 -14.68 -14.49 7.77
N THR A 94 -15.81 -13.90 7.46
CA THR A 94 -16.64 -14.31 6.33
C THR A 94 -16.00 -13.90 5.00
N HIS A 95 -16.43 -14.55 3.91
CA HIS A 95 -16.01 -14.18 2.56
C HIS A 95 -16.25 -12.68 2.28
N GLU A 96 -17.41 -12.16 2.67
CA GLU A 96 -17.82 -10.77 2.45
C GLU A 96 -16.93 -9.79 3.23
N GLU A 97 -16.60 -10.10 4.47
CA GLU A 97 -15.68 -9.29 5.28
C GLU A 97 -14.29 -9.23 4.67
N VAL A 98 -13.81 -10.34 4.10
CA VAL A 98 -12.52 -10.39 3.39
C VAL A 98 -12.56 -9.58 2.10
N VAL A 99 -13.62 -9.70 1.28
CA VAL A 99 -13.82 -8.86 0.08
C VAL A 99 -13.85 -7.39 0.45
N ARG A 100 -14.69 -7.03 1.42
CA ARG A 100 -14.82 -5.65 1.89
C ARG A 100 -13.51 -5.08 2.42
N GLY A 101 -12.81 -5.83 3.27
CA GLY A 101 -11.56 -5.42 3.90
C GLY A 101 -10.37 -5.30 2.94
N ASN A 102 -10.44 -5.87 1.73
CA ASN A 102 -9.40 -5.78 0.71
C ASN A 102 -9.82 -4.97 -0.53
N GLY A 103 -11.12 -4.81 -0.76
CA GLY A 103 -11.69 -4.09 -1.89
C GLY A 103 -12.26 -2.74 -1.48
N GLU A 104 -13.43 -2.72 -0.87
CA GLU A 104 -14.18 -1.48 -0.59
C GLU A 104 -13.40 -0.48 0.26
N THR A 105 -12.66 -0.95 1.27
CA THR A 105 -11.80 -0.09 2.12
C THR A 105 -10.67 0.62 1.36
N ASN A 106 -10.37 0.20 0.13
CA ASN A 106 -9.43 0.88 -0.76
C ASN A 106 -10.17 1.67 -1.85
N VAL A 107 -11.29 1.15 -2.36
CA VAL A 107 -12.09 1.79 -3.43
C VAL A 107 -12.79 3.05 -2.93
N VAL A 108 -13.37 3.03 -1.72
CA VAL A 108 -14.11 4.21 -1.20
C VAL A 108 -13.20 5.42 -1.03
N PRO A 109 -12.01 5.33 -0.38
CA PRO A 109 -11.06 6.44 -0.34
C PRO A 109 -10.58 6.87 -1.74
N ALA A 110 -10.33 5.92 -2.64
CA ALA A 110 -9.89 6.23 -4.00
C ALA A 110 -10.97 6.99 -4.79
N ARG A 111 -12.25 6.61 -4.64
CA ARG A 111 -13.38 7.33 -5.22
C ARG A 111 -13.49 8.74 -4.67
N THR A 112 -13.39 8.90 -3.35
CA THR A 112 -13.41 10.21 -2.70
C THR A 112 -12.26 11.10 -3.20
N ALA A 113 -11.06 10.53 -3.37
CA ALA A 113 -9.91 11.23 -3.93
C ALA A 113 -10.19 11.73 -5.36
N LYS A 114 -10.77 10.87 -6.21
CA LYS A 114 -11.21 11.25 -7.57
C LYS A 114 -12.20 12.41 -7.57
N GLU A 115 -13.24 12.32 -6.72
CA GLU A 115 -14.27 13.35 -6.59
C GLU A 115 -13.72 14.71 -6.13
N LEU A 116 -12.67 14.69 -5.31
CA LEU A 116 -12.02 15.90 -4.80
C LEU A 116 -10.93 16.44 -5.74
N GLY A 117 -10.68 15.78 -6.86
CA GLY A 117 -9.69 16.21 -7.82
C GLY A 117 -8.25 15.90 -7.40
N VAL A 118 -8.03 14.93 -6.52
CA VAL A 118 -6.67 14.45 -6.22
C VAL A 118 -6.11 13.74 -7.45
N ASP A 119 -4.92 14.13 -7.87
CA ASP A 119 -4.36 13.69 -9.15
C ASP A 119 -3.63 12.35 -9.10
N ARG A 120 -3.25 11.87 -7.91
CA ARG A 120 -2.44 10.66 -7.75
C ARG A 120 -3.02 9.67 -6.76
N LEU A 121 -3.06 8.40 -7.19
CA LEU A 121 -3.50 7.27 -6.39
C LEU A 121 -2.43 6.17 -6.39
N VAL A 122 -2.08 5.68 -5.22
CA VAL A 122 -1.25 4.47 -5.06
C VAL A 122 -2.05 3.42 -4.29
N VAL A 123 -2.17 2.23 -4.86
CA VAL A 123 -2.86 1.10 -4.25
C VAL A 123 -1.87 -0.01 -3.93
N VAL A 124 -1.85 -0.47 -2.69
CA VAL A 124 -1.11 -1.68 -2.33
C VAL A 124 -2.00 -2.90 -2.62
N GLY A 125 -1.76 -3.47 -3.79
CA GLY A 125 -2.36 -4.71 -4.26
C GLY A 125 -1.68 -5.96 -3.70
N ALA A 126 -1.66 -7.02 -4.50
CA ALA A 126 -0.91 -8.23 -4.26
C ALA A 126 -0.64 -8.96 -5.58
N SER A 127 0.53 -9.58 -5.72
CA SER A 127 0.78 -10.57 -6.75
C SER A 127 0.16 -11.89 -6.32
N ILE A 128 -0.76 -12.39 -7.13
CA ILE A 128 -1.43 -13.68 -6.91
C ILE A 128 -1.10 -14.56 -8.10
N PRO A 129 -0.07 -15.41 -8.00
CA PRO A 129 0.34 -16.26 -9.10
C PRO A 129 -0.79 -17.24 -9.48
N PRO A 130 -1.14 -17.37 -10.77
CA PRO A 130 -2.26 -18.19 -11.22
C PRO A 130 -2.04 -19.71 -11.02
N PHE A 131 -0.79 -20.09 -10.75
CA PHE A 131 -0.39 -21.51 -10.57
C PHE A 131 -0.15 -21.90 -9.12
N VAL A 132 -0.39 -21.00 -8.15
CA VAL A 132 -0.36 -21.35 -6.72
C VAL A 132 -1.80 -21.67 -6.31
N PRO A 133 -2.25 -22.94 -6.47
CA PRO A 133 -3.56 -23.32 -5.97
C PRO A 133 -3.51 -23.17 -4.46
N GLY A 134 -4.43 -22.43 -3.87
CA GLY A 134 -4.87 -22.39 -2.49
C GLY A 134 -3.99 -22.78 -1.31
N VAL A 135 -2.74 -23.14 -1.52
CA VAL A 135 -1.83 -23.70 -0.52
C VAL A 135 -0.74 -22.72 -0.06
N ALA A 136 -0.67 -21.53 -0.66
CA ALA A 136 0.24 -20.52 -0.16
C ALA A 136 -0.10 -20.21 1.32
N PHE A 137 0.84 -20.49 2.20
CA PHE A 137 0.72 -20.40 3.67
C PHE A 137 -0.13 -21.48 4.36
N GLY A 138 -0.38 -22.64 3.71
CA GLY A 138 -1.01 -23.79 4.35
C GLY A 138 -2.52 -23.65 4.62
N VAL A 139 -3.17 -22.66 4.02
CA VAL A 139 -4.63 -22.47 4.10
C VAL A 139 -5.23 -22.66 2.71
N PRO A 140 -5.92 -23.79 2.47
CA PRO A 140 -6.63 -24.04 1.22
C PRO A 140 -7.67 -22.93 0.97
N GLY A 141 -7.76 -22.42 -0.26
CA GLY A 141 -8.75 -21.41 -0.63
C GLY A 141 -8.43 -19.97 -0.17
N LEU A 142 -7.26 -19.72 0.43
CA LEU A 142 -6.88 -18.41 0.96
C LEU A 142 -6.98 -17.29 -0.10
N PHE A 143 -6.61 -17.58 -1.33
CA PHE A 143 -6.64 -16.62 -2.43
C PHE A 143 -7.93 -16.66 -3.26
N GLU A 144 -8.70 -17.74 -3.18
CA GLU A 144 -9.96 -17.87 -3.93
C GLU A 144 -11.12 -17.19 -3.20
N ALA A 145 -11.06 -17.12 -1.87
CA ALA A 145 -12.16 -16.69 -1.02
C ALA A 145 -12.10 -15.20 -0.63
N GLY A 146 -12.35 -14.30 -1.54
CA GLY A 146 -12.58 -12.90 -1.23
C GLY A 146 -11.34 -12.02 -1.27
N TYR A 147 -10.13 -12.52 -0.89
CA TYR A 147 -8.91 -11.72 -0.91
C TYR A 147 -8.54 -11.26 -2.33
N ALA A 148 -8.43 -12.21 -3.27
CA ALA A 148 -8.15 -11.92 -4.67
C ALA A 148 -9.21 -11.01 -5.30
N LYS A 149 -10.50 -11.30 -5.00
CA LYS A 149 -11.63 -10.49 -5.47
C LYS A 149 -11.51 -9.05 -4.96
N GLY A 150 -11.25 -8.84 -3.67
CA GLY A 150 -11.09 -7.50 -3.10
C GLY A 150 -9.91 -6.75 -3.71
N LYS A 151 -8.73 -7.40 -3.84
CA LYS A 151 -7.55 -6.78 -4.47
C LYS A 151 -7.79 -6.45 -5.94
N LYS A 152 -8.51 -7.31 -6.67
CA LYS A 152 -8.90 -7.06 -8.06
C LYS A 152 -9.84 -5.85 -8.17
N MET A 153 -10.83 -5.71 -7.29
CA MET A 153 -11.73 -4.55 -7.27
C MET A 153 -10.97 -3.24 -7.15
N ALA A 154 -9.98 -3.16 -6.25
CA ALA A 154 -9.19 -1.95 -6.06
C ALA A 154 -8.31 -1.63 -7.29
N LEU A 155 -7.74 -2.66 -7.93
CA LEU A 155 -6.96 -2.51 -9.17
C LEU A 155 -7.84 -2.03 -10.33
N GLU A 156 -9.00 -2.65 -10.53
CA GLU A 156 -9.94 -2.29 -11.60
C GLU A 156 -10.45 -0.85 -11.41
N PHE A 157 -10.80 -0.47 -10.18
CA PHE A 157 -11.19 0.91 -9.89
C PHE A 157 -10.06 1.90 -10.23
N ALA A 158 -8.82 1.60 -9.85
CA ALA A 158 -7.68 2.48 -10.13
C ALA A 158 -7.46 2.66 -11.63
N ARG A 159 -7.57 1.59 -12.41
CA ARG A 159 -7.38 1.59 -13.86
C ARG A 159 -8.55 2.24 -14.60
N ASP A 160 -9.77 1.76 -14.34
CA ASP A 160 -10.93 2.03 -15.20
C ASP A 160 -11.68 3.29 -14.75
N GLU A 161 -11.74 3.55 -13.45
CA GLU A 161 -12.48 4.68 -12.92
C GLU A 161 -11.59 5.84 -12.49
N PHE A 162 -10.51 5.61 -11.72
CA PHE A 162 -9.71 6.72 -11.21
C PHE A 162 -8.94 7.43 -12.34
N VAL A 163 -8.22 6.70 -13.17
CA VAL A 163 -7.51 7.24 -14.32
C VAL A 163 -8.49 7.60 -15.44
N GLY A 164 -9.40 6.68 -15.74
CA GLY A 164 -10.40 6.85 -16.80
C GLY A 164 -9.79 6.98 -18.19
N GLU A 165 -10.63 7.39 -19.14
CA GLU A 165 -10.22 7.52 -20.55
C GLU A 165 -9.29 8.72 -20.81
N GLU A 166 -9.46 9.80 -20.05
CA GLU A 166 -8.70 11.03 -20.26
C GLU A 166 -7.22 10.92 -19.82
N LYS A 167 -6.88 9.94 -18.99
CA LYS A 167 -5.53 9.65 -18.48
C LYS A 167 -4.80 10.87 -17.85
N LYS A 168 -5.53 11.86 -17.41
CA LYS A 168 -4.98 13.08 -16.76
C LYS A 168 -4.57 12.88 -15.31
N ARG A 169 -4.92 11.72 -14.72
CA ARG A 169 -4.55 11.33 -13.36
C ARG A 169 -3.61 10.14 -13.40
N GLY A 170 -2.74 10.06 -12.42
CA GLY A 170 -1.84 8.94 -12.25
C GLY A 170 -2.34 7.93 -11.21
N ALA A 171 -2.42 6.66 -11.58
CA ALA A 171 -2.66 5.60 -10.62
C ALA A 171 -1.62 4.49 -10.76
N VAL A 172 -1.04 4.09 -9.63
CA VAL A 172 -0.07 3.00 -9.57
C VAL A 172 -0.58 1.93 -8.61
N VAL A 173 -0.60 0.68 -9.08
CA VAL A 173 -0.90 -0.48 -8.24
C VAL A 173 0.38 -1.27 -8.01
N LEU A 174 0.79 -1.36 -6.75
CA LEU A 174 1.92 -2.19 -6.34
C LEU A 174 1.43 -3.62 -6.12
N GLN A 175 2.06 -4.60 -6.74
CA GLN A 175 1.72 -6.00 -6.58
C GLN A 175 2.87 -6.79 -5.95
N PRO A 176 3.16 -6.58 -4.65
CA PRO A 176 4.13 -7.41 -3.95
C PRO A 176 3.64 -8.85 -3.87
N GLY A 177 4.57 -9.79 -3.87
CA GLY A 177 4.34 -11.16 -3.44
C GLY A 177 4.23 -11.26 -1.92
N GLY A 178 4.84 -12.27 -1.31
CA GLY A 178 5.03 -12.28 0.14
C GLY A 178 5.89 -11.09 0.57
N VAL A 179 5.51 -10.38 1.63
CA VAL A 179 6.29 -9.23 2.12
C VAL A 179 7.11 -9.64 3.34
N SER A 180 8.43 -9.41 3.28
CA SER A 180 9.37 -9.68 4.38
C SER A 180 9.70 -8.40 5.16
N GLY A 181 9.91 -8.54 6.47
CA GLY A 181 10.19 -7.43 7.37
C GLY A 181 9.77 -7.77 8.80
N THR A 182 9.72 -6.78 9.68
CA THR A 182 9.19 -6.96 11.04
C THR A 182 7.72 -6.55 11.07
N ARG A 183 6.84 -7.53 11.28
CA ARG A 183 5.40 -7.30 11.45
C ARG A 183 5.06 -7.29 12.93
N TYR A 184 4.23 -6.36 13.35
CA TYR A 184 3.69 -6.34 14.70
C TYR A 184 2.28 -6.94 14.73
N ALA A 185 2.04 -7.90 15.62
CA ALA A 185 0.74 -8.50 15.84
C ALA A 185 0.52 -8.72 17.35
N GLY A 186 -0.60 -8.23 17.89
CA GLY A 186 -0.91 -8.31 19.32
C GLY A 186 0.18 -7.68 20.21
N GLY A 187 0.83 -6.60 19.75
CA GLY A 187 1.91 -5.93 20.47
C GLY A 187 3.28 -6.66 20.41
N ARG A 188 3.38 -7.80 19.72
CA ARG A 188 4.63 -8.57 19.58
C ARG A 188 5.24 -8.36 18.19
N ALA A 189 6.55 -8.19 18.13
CA ALA A 189 7.30 -8.12 16.89
C ALA A 189 7.50 -9.53 16.31
N LEU A 190 7.04 -9.73 15.09
CA LEU A 190 7.23 -10.96 14.32
C LEU A 190 8.23 -10.67 13.19
N PRO A 191 9.49 -11.09 13.33
CA PRO A 191 10.53 -10.83 12.34
C PRO A 191 10.40 -11.78 11.15
N LEU A 192 9.45 -11.52 10.25
CA LEU A 192 9.20 -12.35 9.06
C LEU A 192 10.43 -12.46 8.14
N TRP A 193 11.34 -11.49 8.22
CA TRP A 193 12.58 -11.52 7.45
C TRP A 193 13.48 -12.71 7.80
N ILE A 194 13.45 -13.23 9.04
CA ILE A 194 14.25 -14.39 9.45
C ILE A 194 13.86 -15.62 8.63
N ALA A 195 12.57 -15.88 8.48
CA ALA A 195 12.09 -17.04 7.72
C ALA A 195 12.06 -16.79 6.21
N MET A 196 11.78 -15.56 5.77
CA MET A 196 11.51 -15.24 4.37
C MET A 196 12.75 -14.81 3.57
N SER A 197 13.78 -14.22 4.22
CA SER A 197 14.98 -13.75 3.48
C SER A 197 15.82 -14.88 2.85
N PRO A 198 16.04 -16.05 3.49
CA PRO A 198 16.70 -17.17 2.85
C PRO A 198 15.91 -17.69 1.64
N VAL A 199 14.59 -17.80 1.77
CA VAL A 199 13.69 -18.21 0.69
C VAL A 199 13.76 -17.21 -0.47
N SER A 200 13.73 -15.91 -0.18
CA SER A 200 13.86 -14.87 -1.20
C SER A 200 15.17 -15.00 -1.97
N ARG A 201 16.31 -15.18 -1.28
CA ARG A 201 17.61 -15.35 -1.94
C ARG A 201 17.65 -16.58 -2.82
N MET A 202 17.12 -17.69 -2.37
CA MET A 202 17.08 -18.93 -3.14
C MET A 202 16.22 -18.77 -4.40
N LEU A 203 15.01 -18.20 -4.28
CA LEU A 203 14.11 -18.04 -5.42
C LEU A 203 14.65 -17.03 -6.46
N ARG A 204 15.30 -15.95 -5.99
CA ARG A 204 15.92 -14.95 -6.88
C ARG A 204 17.15 -15.48 -7.63
N ALA A 205 17.82 -16.50 -7.10
CA ALA A 205 18.97 -17.13 -7.76
C ALA A 205 18.57 -18.03 -8.93
N VAL A 206 17.29 -18.41 -9.04
CA VAL A 206 16.80 -19.22 -10.16
C VAL A 206 16.60 -18.33 -11.38
N PRO A 207 17.19 -18.64 -12.56
CA PRO A 207 17.12 -17.79 -13.75
C PRO A 207 15.78 -17.90 -14.49
N VAL A 208 14.68 -18.11 -13.77
CA VAL A 208 13.30 -18.20 -14.29
C VAL A 208 12.47 -17.13 -13.63
N ASN A 209 12.05 -16.15 -14.39
CA ASN A 209 11.28 -14.99 -13.85
C ASN A 209 10.03 -15.42 -13.07
N ALA A 210 9.27 -16.41 -13.55
CA ALA A 210 8.09 -16.91 -12.87
C ALA A 210 8.37 -17.47 -11.46
N ILE A 211 9.57 -18.01 -11.22
CA ILE A 211 9.99 -18.48 -9.89
C ILE A 211 10.50 -17.30 -9.05
N ALA A 212 11.24 -16.38 -9.66
CA ALA A 212 11.72 -15.18 -8.98
C ALA A 212 10.55 -14.27 -8.52
N GLU A 213 9.43 -14.26 -9.23
CA GLU A 213 8.20 -13.57 -8.84
C GLU A 213 7.59 -14.08 -7.52
N LEU A 214 7.91 -15.31 -7.11
CA LEU A 214 7.47 -15.85 -5.82
C LEU A 214 8.33 -15.38 -4.64
N ALA A 215 9.46 -14.75 -4.93
CA ALA A 215 10.36 -14.29 -3.89
C ALA A 215 9.71 -13.21 -3.02
N PRO A 216 9.80 -13.33 -1.70
CA PRO A 216 9.32 -12.29 -0.78
C PRO A 216 10.03 -10.96 -1.01
N THR A 217 9.23 -9.90 -1.10
CA THR A 217 9.73 -8.52 -1.27
C THR A 217 10.00 -7.89 0.09
N PRO A 218 11.16 -7.26 0.30
CA PRO A 218 11.40 -6.45 1.50
C PRO A 218 10.36 -5.33 1.61
N VAL A 219 9.82 -5.11 2.80
CA VAL A 219 8.80 -4.08 3.04
C VAL A 219 9.29 -2.68 2.67
N GLY A 220 10.60 -2.42 2.83
CA GLY A 220 11.23 -1.17 2.42
C GLY A 220 11.14 -0.91 0.91
N ASN A 221 11.25 -1.95 0.07
CA ASN A 221 11.11 -1.82 -1.38
C ASN A 221 9.68 -1.39 -1.75
N VAL A 222 8.67 -1.98 -1.10
CA VAL A 222 7.27 -1.59 -1.29
C VAL A 222 7.05 -0.14 -0.85
N ALA A 223 7.64 0.26 0.27
CA ALA A 223 7.55 1.61 0.79
C ALA A 223 8.18 2.65 -0.17
N ARG A 224 9.41 2.38 -0.64
CA ARG A 224 10.10 3.25 -1.61
C ARG A 224 9.34 3.37 -2.91
N ALA A 225 8.79 2.27 -3.42
CA ALA A 225 7.97 2.26 -4.63
C ALA A 225 6.69 3.07 -4.44
N ALA A 226 6.01 2.93 -3.30
CA ALA A 226 4.78 3.69 -3.01
C ALA A 226 5.04 5.19 -2.97
N VAL A 227 6.11 5.62 -2.29
CA VAL A 227 6.45 7.04 -2.19
C VAL A 227 6.91 7.59 -3.54
N ALA A 228 7.71 6.83 -4.32
CA ALA A 228 8.08 7.20 -5.68
C ALA A 228 6.84 7.37 -6.57
N ALA A 229 5.90 6.42 -6.53
CA ALA A 229 4.65 6.50 -7.27
C ALA A 229 3.79 7.71 -6.89
N ALA A 230 3.79 8.09 -5.61
CA ALA A 230 3.06 9.26 -5.14
C ALA A 230 3.71 10.60 -5.51
N THR A 231 5.02 10.63 -5.80
CA THR A 231 5.76 11.88 -5.87
C THR A 231 6.49 12.15 -7.19
N GLU A 232 6.91 11.11 -7.91
CA GLU A 232 7.70 11.27 -9.14
C GLU A 232 6.82 11.57 -10.34
N GLU A 233 7.34 12.42 -11.24
CA GLU A 233 6.61 12.92 -12.41
C GLU A 233 6.24 11.82 -13.41
N LYS A 234 7.07 10.80 -13.55
CA LYS A 234 6.80 9.67 -14.45
C LYS A 234 5.51 8.90 -14.14
N TYR A 235 4.96 9.08 -12.92
CA TYR A 235 3.70 8.47 -12.48
C TYR A 235 2.54 9.49 -12.41
N ALA A 236 2.73 10.70 -12.95
CA ALA A 236 1.73 11.76 -12.85
C ALA A 236 0.45 11.46 -13.62
N GLU A 237 0.56 10.70 -14.69
CA GLU A 237 -0.53 10.42 -15.61
C GLU A 237 -0.57 8.93 -16.00
N GLY A 238 -1.78 8.44 -16.26
CA GLY A 238 -1.99 7.07 -16.71
C GLY A 238 -2.02 6.04 -15.60
N PHE A 239 -2.13 4.78 -16.00
CA PHE A 239 -2.20 3.62 -15.11
C PHE A 239 -0.96 2.76 -15.24
N GLU A 240 -0.37 2.38 -14.11
CA GLU A 240 0.78 1.49 -14.08
C GLU A 240 0.67 0.43 -12.98
N VAL A 241 1.16 -0.78 -13.28
CA VAL A 241 1.35 -1.84 -12.30
C VAL A 241 2.85 -2.03 -12.06
N ILE A 242 3.27 -1.94 -10.81
CA ILE A 242 4.61 -2.32 -10.38
C ILE A 242 4.52 -3.71 -9.77
N ASP A 243 4.90 -4.71 -10.55
CA ASP A 243 4.88 -6.12 -10.15
C ASP A 243 5.96 -6.47 -9.14
N ASN A 244 5.92 -7.71 -8.63
CA ASN A 244 6.88 -8.17 -7.63
C ASN A 244 8.33 -8.16 -8.11
N LEU A 245 8.58 -8.47 -9.38
CA LEU A 245 9.95 -8.45 -9.93
C LEU A 245 10.54 -7.05 -9.99
N ARG A 246 9.73 -6.06 -10.39
CA ARG A 246 10.14 -4.66 -10.38
C ARG A 246 10.38 -4.16 -8.97
N LEU A 247 9.53 -4.53 -8.00
CA LEU A 247 9.73 -4.21 -6.59
C LEU A 247 11.04 -4.78 -6.05
N LEU A 248 11.41 -6.00 -6.47
CA LEU A 248 12.63 -6.66 -6.06
C LEU A 248 13.90 -6.07 -6.70
N ARG A 249 13.82 -5.55 -7.95
CA ARG A 249 14.99 -5.12 -8.73
C ARG A 249 15.22 -3.62 -8.72
N ALA A 250 14.15 -2.85 -8.88
CA ALA A 250 14.25 -1.39 -9.07
C ALA A 250 14.29 -0.60 -7.75
N PHE A 251 13.92 -1.24 -6.63
CA PHE A 251 13.83 -0.61 -5.32
C PHE A 251 14.66 -1.31 -4.25
N ASP A 252 15.57 -2.20 -4.67
CA ASP A 252 16.54 -2.86 -3.80
C ASP A 252 17.75 -1.93 -3.63
N GLU A 253 18.05 -1.52 -2.39
CA GLU A 253 19.26 -0.79 -1.98
C GLU A 253 20.08 -1.61 -1.01
#